data_164b080a08233dfb9bc9845e0da80720
#
_entry.id   164b080a08233dfb9bc9845e0da80720
#
_cell.length_a   1.000
_cell.length_b   1.000
_cell.length_c   1.000
_cell.angle_alpha   90.00
_cell.angle_beta   90.00
_cell.angle_gamma   90.00
#
_symmetry.space_group_name_H-M   'P 1'
#
loop_
_entity.id
_entity.type
_entity.pdbx_description
1 polymer ?
#
loop_
_entity_poly.entity_id
_entity_poly.type
_entity_poly.pdbx_seq_one_letter_code
_entity_poly.pdbx_strand_id
1 'polypeptide(L)'
;PDVADLIAGNFPRHSREFHAWRRLQGEKLIERRAAHVGTYDDLAVSMHKLGDHKLAIETMRAKELLFPGLYETRSNLGTFYIYTGQLNEAMKSIEEALVINPNAHFDREKYQHWLVEWIQERQKAGAGKPQENERFERAMGKPFGFALFVARKESARAGHVDKPEITLRQLDDAIFGVSGMMRFADFDNLRTAGPQ
;
A
#
# COMPACT_ATOMS: atom_id res chain seq x y z
N PRO A 1 -9.56 15.18 -6.52
CA PRO A 1 -8.82 14.84 -7.73
C PRO A 1 -9.48 13.65 -8.42
N ASP A 2 -9.53 13.66 -9.73
CA ASP A 2 -9.96 12.52 -10.52
C ASP A 2 -8.82 11.46 -10.64
N VAL A 3 -9.07 10.37 -11.36
CA VAL A 3 -8.08 9.30 -11.53
C VAL A 3 -6.83 9.78 -12.28
N ALA A 4 -7.01 10.67 -13.26
CA ALA A 4 -5.88 11.23 -14.01
C ALA A 4 -5.01 12.13 -13.12
N ASP A 5 -5.62 12.94 -12.26
CA ASP A 5 -4.92 13.72 -11.24
C ASP A 5 -4.15 12.84 -10.27
N LEU A 6 -4.75 11.73 -9.81
CA LEU A 6 -4.08 10.77 -8.93
C LEU A 6 -2.87 10.12 -9.60
N ILE A 7 -3.01 9.68 -10.86
CA ILE A 7 -1.91 9.10 -11.64
C ILE A 7 -0.80 10.12 -11.87
N ALA A 8 -1.15 11.37 -12.18
CA ALA A 8 -0.19 12.46 -12.38
C ALA A 8 0.43 12.99 -11.07
N GLY A 9 -0.10 12.60 -9.92
CA GLY A 9 0.32 13.11 -8.62
C GLY A 9 -0.22 14.51 -8.29
N ASN A 10 -1.22 14.99 -9.04
CA ASN A 10 -1.83 16.31 -8.92
C ASN A 10 -2.90 16.34 -7.82
N PHE A 11 -2.52 16.06 -6.57
CA PHE A 11 -3.44 16.15 -5.44
C PHE A 11 -2.75 16.75 -4.21
N PRO A 12 -3.49 17.43 -3.33
CA PRO A 12 -2.94 18.03 -2.13
C PRO A 12 -2.27 16.98 -1.25
N ARG A 13 -1.04 17.25 -0.85
CA ARG A 13 -0.26 16.46 0.11
C ARG A 13 0.19 17.35 1.25
N HIS A 14 0.32 16.78 2.42
CA HIS A 14 0.98 17.45 3.52
C HIS A 14 2.48 17.58 3.23
N SER A 15 3.04 18.74 3.57
CA SER A 15 4.46 19.01 3.37
C SER A 15 5.33 18.19 4.35
N ARG A 16 6.64 18.13 4.05
CA ARG A 16 7.62 17.48 4.93
C ARG A 16 7.66 18.17 6.32
N GLU A 17 7.51 19.49 6.35
CA GLU A 17 7.46 20.30 7.57
C GLU A 17 6.24 19.97 8.41
N PHE A 18 5.08 19.76 7.78
CA PHE A 18 3.87 19.29 8.47
C PHE A 18 4.11 17.95 9.16
N HIS A 19 4.71 16.99 8.46
CA HIS A 19 5.00 15.67 9.05
C HIS A 19 6.05 15.76 10.15
N ALA A 20 7.07 16.62 10.03
CA ALA A 20 8.04 16.87 11.09
C ALA A 20 7.39 17.49 12.34
N TRP A 21 6.51 18.48 12.15
CA TRP A 21 5.74 19.07 13.23
C TRP A 21 4.83 18.04 13.91
N ARG A 22 4.06 17.26 13.12
CA ARG A 22 3.13 16.25 13.62
C ARG A 22 3.84 15.15 14.41
N ARG A 23 5.01 14.70 13.94
CA ARG A 23 5.88 13.78 14.65
C ARG A 23 6.25 14.34 16.03
N LEU A 24 6.78 15.57 16.08
CA LEU A 24 7.16 16.22 17.32
C LEU A 24 5.98 16.35 18.31
N GLN A 25 4.77 16.65 17.83
CA GLN A 25 3.58 16.70 18.69
C GLN A 25 3.23 15.31 19.23
N GLY A 26 3.26 14.27 18.40
CA GLY A 26 3.00 12.89 18.82
C GLY A 26 4.00 12.39 19.87
N GLU A 27 5.29 12.62 19.67
CA GLU A 27 6.36 12.27 20.62
C GLU A 27 6.13 12.97 21.98
N LYS A 28 5.80 14.27 22.00
CA LYS A 28 5.46 15.00 23.22
C LYS A 28 4.24 14.46 23.94
N LEU A 29 3.21 14.03 23.21
CA LEU A 29 2.01 13.45 23.82
C LEU A 29 2.32 12.09 24.47
N ILE A 30 3.15 11.27 23.85
CA ILE A 30 3.59 9.99 24.43
C ILE A 30 4.43 10.24 25.70
N GLU A 31 5.41 11.15 25.64
CA GLU A 31 6.25 11.52 26.79
C GLU A 31 5.42 11.98 28.00
N ARG A 32 4.39 12.78 27.74
CA ARG A 32 3.47 13.30 28.78
C ARG A 32 2.40 12.29 29.22
N ARG A 33 2.39 11.08 28.66
CA ARG A 33 1.35 10.06 28.88
C ARG A 33 -0.07 10.54 28.55
N ALA A 34 -0.18 11.45 27.58
CA ALA A 34 -1.42 12.05 27.10
C ALA A 34 -1.80 11.55 25.69
N ALA A 35 -1.11 10.54 25.17
CA ALA A 35 -1.39 9.96 23.88
C ALA A 35 -2.66 9.11 23.91
N HIS A 36 -3.53 9.29 22.92
CA HIS A 36 -4.66 8.42 22.65
C HIS A 36 -4.34 7.50 21.45
N VAL A 37 -5.23 6.57 21.14
CA VAL A 37 -5.03 5.56 20.09
C VAL A 37 -4.62 6.17 18.73
N GLY A 38 -5.28 7.23 18.30
CA GLY A 38 -4.97 7.92 17.03
C GLY A 38 -3.64 8.66 17.02
N THR A 39 -3.10 9.03 18.21
CA THR A 39 -1.77 9.66 18.31
C THR A 39 -0.67 8.77 17.76
N TYR A 40 -0.77 7.46 18.00
CA TYR A 40 0.18 6.47 17.48
C TYR A 40 0.10 6.34 15.96
N ASP A 41 -1.12 6.36 15.38
CA ASP A 41 -1.31 6.32 13.93
C ASP A 41 -0.71 7.55 13.27
N ASP A 42 -1.02 8.73 13.78
CA ASP A 42 -0.54 10.01 13.29
C ASP A 42 0.98 10.12 13.37
N LEU A 43 1.56 9.66 14.47
CA LEU A 43 3.01 9.64 14.69
C LEU A 43 3.69 8.68 13.69
N ALA A 44 3.22 7.44 13.60
CA ALA A 44 3.81 6.44 12.73
C ALA A 44 3.69 6.81 11.25
N VAL A 45 2.54 7.33 10.82
CA VAL A 45 2.37 7.84 9.45
C VAL A 45 3.33 9.00 9.18
N SER A 46 3.52 9.92 10.14
CA SER A 46 4.46 11.02 9.97
C SER A 46 5.91 10.55 9.90
N MET A 47 6.31 9.58 10.74
CA MET A 47 7.63 8.94 10.66
C MET A 47 7.83 8.27 9.29
N HIS A 48 6.83 7.51 8.81
CA HIS A 48 6.86 6.88 7.51
C HIS A 48 7.05 7.90 6.38
N LYS A 49 6.31 9.01 6.39
CA LYS A 49 6.41 10.09 5.39
C LYS A 49 7.73 10.85 5.44
N LEU A 50 8.43 10.80 6.56
CA LEU A 50 9.79 11.35 6.72
C LEU A 50 10.88 10.36 6.29
N GLY A 51 10.54 9.10 5.98
CA GLY A 51 11.48 8.03 5.60
C GLY A 51 11.88 7.11 6.75
N ASP A 52 11.43 7.37 7.97
CA ASP A 52 11.78 6.59 9.17
C ASP A 52 10.86 5.36 9.32
N HIS A 53 10.82 4.49 8.29
CA HIS A 53 9.92 3.35 8.22
C HIS A 53 10.07 2.36 9.38
N LYS A 54 11.29 2.16 9.87
CA LYS A 54 11.56 1.26 11.01
C LYS A 54 10.91 1.78 12.28
N LEU A 55 11.07 3.07 12.58
CA LEU A 55 10.43 3.71 13.74
C LEU A 55 8.91 3.71 13.63
N ALA A 56 8.38 3.88 12.42
CA ALA A 56 6.94 3.77 12.17
C ALA A 56 6.42 2.36 12.52
N ILE A 57 7.13 1.30 12.13
CA ILE A 57 6.80 -0.09 12.49
C ILE A 57 6.84 -0.28 14.00
N GLU A 58 7.90 0.19 14.68
CA GLU A 58 8.05 0.09 16.13
C GLU A 58 6.91 0.80 16.87
N THR A 59 6.53 2.00 16.39
CA THR A 59 5.40 2.77 16.94
C THR A 59 4.08 2.01 16.80
N MET A 60 3.82 1.36 15.64
CA MET A 60 2.62 0.56 15.45
C MET A 60 2.63 -0.72 16.30
N ARG A 61 3.79 -1.36 16.49
CA ARG A 61 3.93 -2.50 17.40
C ARG A 61 3.67 -2.10 18.85
N ALA A 62 4.16 -0.94 19.28
CA ALA A 62 3.85 -0.39 20.61
C ALA A 62 2.35 -0.10 20.77
N LYS A 63 1.71 0.47 19.73
CA LYS A 63 0.26 0.65 19.70
C LYS A 63 -0.48 -0.67 19.86
N GLU A 64 -0.07 -1.72 19.14
CA GLU A 64 -0.71 -3.05 19.22
C GLU A 64 -0.68 -3.65 20.62
N LEU A 65 0.40 -3.43 21.37
CA LEU A 65 0.51 -3.89 22.76
C LEU A 65 -0.46 -3.14 23.70
N LEU A 66 -0.73 -1.88 23.42
CA LEU A 66 -1.61 -1.03 24.23
C LEU A 66 -3.08 -1.11 23.82
N PHE A 67 -3.33 -1.24 22.53
CA PHE A 67 -4.63 -1.22 21.88
C PHE A 67 -4.70 -2.33 20.82
N PRO A 68 -4.84 -3.61 21.22
CA PRO A 68 -4.74 -4.73 20.30
C PRO A 68 -5.92 -4.86 19.34
N GLY A 69 -5.66 -5.45 18.18
CA GLY A 69 -6.70 -5.89 17.24
C GLY A 69 -7.35 -4.77 16.42
N LEU A 70 -6.72 -3.63 16.27
CA LEU A 70 -7.28 -2.51 15.51
C LEU A 70 -6.91 -2.60 14.02
N TYR A 71 -7.90 -2.33 13.17
CA TYR A 71 -7.75 -2.31 11.71
C TYR A 71 -6.62 -1.35 11.26
N GLU A 72 -6.60 -0.11 11.79
CA GLU A 72 -5.62 0.92 11.42
C GLU A 72 -4.19 0.47 11.71
N THR A 73 -3.98 -0.23 12.82
CA THR A 73 -2.67 -0.78 13.17
C THR A 73 -2.21 -1.80 12.13
N ARG A 74 -3.09 -2.72 11.73
CA ARG A 74 -2.78 -3.76 10.74
C ARG A 74 -2.55 -3.18 9.35
N SER A 75 -3.41 -2.27 8.90
CA SER A 75 -3.31 -1.59 7.62
C SER A 75 -2.02 -0.75 7.51
N ASN A 76 -1.67 0.01 8.55
CA ASN A 76 -0.44 0.80 8.59
C ASN A 76 0.80 -0.10 8.59
N LEU A 77 0.83 -1.16 9.41
CA LEU A 77 1.94 -2.14 9.43
C LEU A 77 2.13 -2.79 8.06
N GLY A 78 1.05 -3.22 7.41
CA GLY A 78 1.12 -3.78 6.05
C GLY A 78 1.83 -2.85 5.07
N THR A 79 1.44 -1.56 5.08
CA THR A 79 2.07 -0.54 4.26
C THR A 79 3.56 -0.38 4.59
N PHE A 80 3.91 -0.21 5.87
CA PHE A 80 5.29 0.06 6.28
C PHE A 80 6.22 -1.13 6.01
N TYR A 81 5.72 -2.36 6.14
CA TYR A 81 6.48 -3.56 5.81
C TYR A 81 6.76 -3.69 4.31
N ILE A 82 5.84 -3.23 3.43
CA ILE A 82 6.13 -3.17 1.98
C ILE A 82 7.34 -2.27 1.72
N TYR A 83 7.38 -1.08 2.33
CA TYR A 83 8.47 -0.13 2.14
C TYR A 83 9.82 -0.59 2.71
N THR A 84 9.81 -1.49 3.67
CA THR A 84 11.03 -2.10 4.23
C THR A 84 11.39 -3.44 3.59
N GLY A 85 10.63 -3.89 2.59
CA GLY A 85 10.86 -5.16 1.89
C GLY A 85 10.50 -6.41 2.70
N GLN A 86 9.85 -6.26 3.85
CA GLN A 86 9.39 -7.35 4.72
C GLN A 86 8.04 -7.89 4.20
N LEU A 87 8.07 -8.55 3.02
CA LEU A 87 6.86 -8.87 2.28
C LEU A 87 5.98 -9.93 2.96
N ASN A 88 6.56 -10.84 3.73
CA ASN A 88 5.79 -11.84 4.48
C ASN A 88 5.00 -11.20 5.63
N GLU A 89 5.64 -10.29 6.36
CA GLU A 89 5.02 -9.51 7.44
C GLU A 89 3.96 -8.55 6.88
N ALA A 90 4.23 -7.96 5.71
CA ALA A 90 3.25 -7.14 4.99
C ALA A 90 2.00 -7.94 4.65
N MET A 91 2.17 -9.11 4.02
CA MET A 91 1.09 -10.02 3.65
C MET A 91 0.21 -10.36 4.86
N LYS A 92 0.84 -10.84 5.95
CA LYS A 92 0.15 -11.19 7.18
C LYS A 92 -0.65 -10.01 7.75
N SER A 93 -0.05 -8.82 7.82
CA SER A 93 -0.71 -7.63 8.37
C SER A 93 -1.90 -7.18 7.53
N ILE A 94 -1.77 -7.25 6.19
CA ILE A 94 -2.86 -6.91 5.26
C ILE A 94 -4.00 -7.92 5.37
N GLU A 95 -3.71 -9.22 5.47
CA GLU A 95 -4.71 -10.27 5.69
C GLU A 95 -5.47 -10.05 6.99
N GLU A 96 -4.78 -9.74 8.08
CA GLU A 96 -5.40 -9.42 9.37
C GLU A 96 -6.29 -8.16 9.26
N ALA A 97 -5.86 -7.13 8.52
CA ALA A 97 -6.67 -5.94 8.26
C ALA A 97 -7.94 -6.27 7.46
N LEU A 98 -7.84 -7.11 6.43
CA LEU A 98 -8.98 -7.56 5.62
C LEU A 98 -10.00 -8.39 6.43
N VAL A 99 -9.53 -9.18 7.40
CA VAL A 99 -10.42 -9.91 8.32
C VAL A 99 -11.21 -8.95 9.21
N ILE A 100 -10.58 -7.87 9.71
CA ILE A 100 -11.21 -6.89 10.58
C ILE A 100 -12.18 -6.00 9.80
N ASN A 101 -11.77 -5.48 8.64
CA ASN A 101 -12.60 -4.61 7.81
C ASN A 101 -12.31 -4.82 6.31
N PRO A 102 -13.02 -5.75 5.65
CA PRO A 102 -12.75 -6.12 4.26
C PRO A 102 -13.04 -5.03 3.24
N ASN A 103 -13.89 -4.05 3.57
CA ASN A 103 -14.34 -3.00 2.64
C ASN A 103 -13.76 -1.62 2.98
N ALA A 104 -12.76 -1.56 3.85
CA ALA A 104 -12.14 -0.29 4.20
C ALA A 104 -11.43 0.34 2.99
N HIS A 105 -11.39 1.67 2.97
CA HIS A 105 -10.62 2.45 1.99
C HIS A 105 -10.84 2.03 0.53
N PHE A 106 -12.09 1.73 0.13
CA PHE A 106 -12.44 1.33 -1.24
C PHE A 106 -11.73 0.05 -1.71
N ASP A 107 -11.69 -0.97 -0.85
CA ASP A 107 -11.01 -2.25 -1.10
C ASP A 107 -9.49 -2.13 -1.33
N ARG A 108 -8.87 -1.03 -0.91
CA ARG A 108 -7.42 -0.77 -1.11
C ARG A 108 -6.56 -1.93 -0.62
N GLU A 109 -6.87 -2.49 0.55
CA GLU A 109 -6.10 -3.58 1.16
C GLU A 109 -6.11 -4.84 0.30
N LYS A 110 -7.20 -5.13 -0.41
CA LYS A 110 -7.27 -6.24 -1.38
C LYS A 110 -6.23 -6.06 -2.49
N TYR A 111 -6.17 -4.88 -3.09
CA TYR A 111 -5.21 -4.60 -4.16
C TYR A 111 -3.77 -4.51 -3.63
N GLN A 112 -3.60 -4.04 -2.41
CA GLN A 112 -2.30 -4.02 -1.75
C GLN A 112 -1.80 -5.45 -1.45
N HIS A 113 -2.68 -6.36 -1.03
CA HIS A 113 -2.40 -7.79 -0.89
C HIS A 113 -1.94 -8.39 -2.22
N TRP A 114 -2.68 -8.14 -3.30
CA TRP A 114 -2.31 -8.61 -4.63
C TRP A 114 -1.00 -8.01 -5.15
N LEU A 115 -0.70 -6.77 -4.81
CA LEU A 115 0.58 -6.16 -5.15
C LEU A 115 1.74 -6.91 -4.48
N VAL A 116 1.62 -7.22 -3.19
CA VAL A 116 2.65 -7.98 -2.46
C VAL A 116 2.81 -9.38 -3.05
N GLU A 117 1.72 -10.09 -3.32
CA GLU A 117 1.72 -11.41 -3.95
C GLU A 117 2.42 -11.37 -5.32
N TRP A 118 2.08 -10.40 -6.17
CA TRP A 118 2.72 -10.22 -7.46
C TRP A 118 4.24 -9.94 -7.35
N ILE A 119 4.65 -9.12 -6.40
CA ILE A 119 6.08 -8.85 -6.15
C ILE A 119 6.80 -10.13 -5.73
N GLN A 120 6.21 -10.92 -4.82
CA GLN A 120 6.78 -12.19 -4.37
C GLN A 120 6.91 -13.23 -5.50
N GLU A 121 5.89 -13.33 -6.36
CA GLU A 121 5.95 -14.21 -7.54
C GLU A 121 7.09 -13.81 -8.48
N ARG A 122 7.26 -12.53 -8.74
CA ARG A 122 8.35 -12.01 -9.59
C ARG A 122 9.73 -12.25 -8.98
N GLN A 123 9.89 -12.08 -7.67
CA GLN A 123 11.13 -12.38 -6.98
C GLN A 123 11.50 -13.85 -7.08
N LYS A 124 10.53 -14.76 -6.90
CA LYS A 124 10.73 -16.21 -7.05
C LYS A 124 11.11 -16.60 -8.50
N ALA A 125 10.55 -15.93 -9.48
CA ALA A 125 10.85 -16.16 -10.90
C ALA A 125 12.20 -15.55 -11.34
N GLY A 126 12.96 -14.90 -10.46
CA GLY A 126 14.22 -14.22 -10.80
C GLY A 126 14.03 -12.99 -11.69
N ALA A 127 12.84 -12.47 -11.80
CA ALA A 127 12.48 -11.40 -12.72
C ALA A 127 12.77 -10.01 -12.10
N GLY A 128 14.04 -9.61 -12.10
CA GLY A 128 14.46 -8.26 -11.73
C GLY A 128 14.20 -7.19 -12.81
N LYS A 129 13.84 -7.60 -14.04
CA LYS A 129 13.58 -6.69 -15.18
C LYS A 129 12.26 -7.06 -15.86
N PRO A 130 11.55 -6.09 -16.52
CA PRO A 130 10.40 -6.40 -17.35
C PRO A 130 10.77 -7.48 -18.37
N GLN A 131 9.97 -8.56 -18.44
CA GLN A 131 10.21 -9.60 -19.42
C GLN A 131 9.99 -9.04 -20.83
N GLU A 132 10.69 -9.58 -21.83
CA GLU A 132 10.51 -9.16 -23.23
C GLU A 132 9.04 -9.19 -23.67
N ASN A 133 8.29 -10.18 -23.20
CA ASN A 133 6.86 -10.31 -23.42
C ASN A 133 6.05 -9.11 -22.89
N GLU A 134 6.42 -8.52 -21.76
CA GLU A 134 5.73 -7.33 -21.20
C GLU A 134 5.90 -6.10 -22.11
N ARG A 135 7.06 -5.94 -22.74
CA ARG A 135 7.31 -4.85 -23.70
C ARG A 135 6.45 -5.02 -24.95
N PHE A 136 6.31 -6.24 -25.44
CA PHE A 136 5.47 -6.55 -26.60
C PHE A 136 3.98 -6.34 -26.27
N GLU A 137 3.49 -6.87 -25.16
CA GLU A 137 2.10 -6.72 -24.73
C GLU A 137 1.73 -5.25 -24.55
N ARG A 138 2.64 -4.44 -23.95
CA ARG A 138 2.47 -3.00 -23.84
C ARG A 138 2.35 -2.31 -25.20
N ALA A 139 3.20 -2.67 -26.14
CA ALA A 139 3.17 -2.10 -27.50
C ALA A 139 1.85 -2.45 -28.24
N MET A 140 1.23 -3.58 -27.90
CA MET A 140 -0.05 -4.04 -28.46
C MET A 140 -1.28 -3.51 -27.69
N GLY A 141 -1.09 -2.62 -26.70
CA GLY A 141 -2.18 -2.07 -25.88
C GLY A 141 -2.86 -3.11 -24.96
N LYS A 142 -2.23 -4.25 -24.70
CA LYS A 142 -2.75 -5.29 -23.82
C LYS A 142 -2.39 -5.01 -22.35
N PRO A 143 -3.21 -5.44 -21.38
CA PRO A 143 -2.83 -5.40 -19.98
C PRO A 143 -1.52 -6.16 -19.76
N PHE A 144 -0.60 -5.58 -18.99
CA PHE A 144 0.69 -6.19 -18.68
C PHE A 144 1.07 -5.92 -17.20
N GLY A 145 2.08 -6.63 -16.72
CA GLY A 145 2.59 -6.45 -15.37
C GLY A 145 1.52 -6.62 -14.29
N PHE A 146 1.46 -5.71 -13.34
CA PHE A 146 0.49 -5.76 -12.24
C PHE A 146 -0.96 -5.62 -12.72
N ALA A 147 -1.24 -4.84 -13.78
CA ALA A 147 -2.58 -4.70 -14.34
C ALA A 147 -3.12 -6.04 -14.87
N LEU A 148 -2.29 -6.83 -15.56
CA LEU A 148 -2.66 -8.18 -15.99
C LEU A 148 -2.88 -9.12 -14.81
N PHE A 149 -2.07 -9.01 -13.76
CA PHE A 149 -2.25 -9.80 -12.54
C PHE A 149 -3.60 -9.50 -11.88
N VAL A 150 -3.95 -8.23 -11.71
CA VAL A 150 -5.26 -7.80 -11.18
C VAL A 150 -6.40 -8.34 -12.04
N ALA A 151 -6.31 -8.21 -13.37
CA ALA A 151 -7.34 -8.71 -14.28
C ALA A 151 -7.55 -10.22 -14.13
N ARG A 152 -6.48 -11.01 -14.00
CA ARG A 152 -6.55 -12.46 -13.75
C ARG A 152 -7.21 -12.78 -12.40
N LYS A 153 -6.86 -12.06 -11.35
CA LYS A 153 -7.44 -12.25 -10.00
C LYS A 153 -8.93 -11.93 -9.98
N GLU A 154 -9.36 -10.82 -10.58
CA GLU A 154 -10.79 -10.46 -10.67
C GLU A 154 -11.57 -11.47 -11.53
N SER A 155 -11.00 -11.90 -12.66
CA SER A 155 -11.60 -12.91 -13.53
C SER A 155 -11.79 -14.25 -12.80
N ALA A 156 -10.77 -14.71 -12.07
CA ALA A 156 -10.83 -15.94 -11.30
C ALA A 156 -11.91 -15.86 -10.20
N ARG A 157 -12.06 -14.71 -9.53
CA ARG A 157 -13.12 -14.48 -8.52
C ARG A 157 -14.52 -14.54 -9.13
N ALA A 158 -14.67 -14.17 -10.41
CA ALA A 158 -15.92 -14.26 -11.16
C ALA A 158 -16.17 -15.66 -11.76
N GLY A 159 -15.28 -16.64 -11.53
CA GLY A 159 -15.39 -18.00 -12.08
C GLY A 159 -14.87 -18.16 -13.51
N HIS A 160 -14.21 -17.16 -14.08
CA HIS A 160 -13.65 -17.18 -15.42
C HIS A 160 -12.14 -17.46 -15.36
N VAL A 161 -11.74 -18.73 -15.32
CA VAL A 161 -10.33 -19.12 -15.09
C VAL A 161 -9.52 -19.08 -16.39
N ASP A 162 -10.13 -19.37 -17.54
CA ASP A 162 -9.42 -19.58 -18.81
C ASP A 162 -9.17 -18.31 -19.63
N LYS A 163 -9.91 -17.25 -19.37
CA LYS A 163 -9.73 -15.96 -20.05
C LYS A 163 -9.83 -14.82 -19.03
N PRO A 164 -8.82 -13.94 -18.95
CA PRO A 164 -8.85 -12.79 -18.05
C PRO A 164 -9.81 -11.72 -18.60
N GLU A 165 -11.09 -11.99 -18.51
CA GLU A 165 -12.15 -11.03 -18.84
C GLU A 165 -12.61 -10.37 -17.53
N ILE A 166 -12.57 -9.05 -17.48
CA ILE A 166 -13.13 -8.27 -16.38
C ILE A 166 -14.30 -7.44 -16.88
N THR A 167 -15.35 -7.38 -16.09
CA THR A 167 -16.48 -6.50 -16.35
C THR A 167 -16.09 -5.04 -16.12
N LEU A 168 -16.84 -4.10 -16.72
CA LEU A 168 -16.64 -2.66 -16.47
C LEU A 168 -16.69 -2.32 -14.98
N ARG A 169 -17.60 -2.94 -14.21
CA ARG A 169 -17.68 -2.75 -12.76
C ARG A 169 -16.41 -3.20 -12.04
N GLN A 170 -15.90 -4.39 -12.36
CA GLN A 170 -14.65 -4.89 -11.79
C GLN A 170 -13.46 -3.99 -12.16
N LEU A 171 -13.46 -3.44 -13.37
CA LEU A 171 -12.46 -2.46 -13.80
C LEU A 171 -12.55 -1.17 -12.99
N ASP A 172 -13.75 -0.65 -12.78
CA ASP A 172 -13.98 0.54 -11.94
C ASP A 172 -13.51 0.29 -10.49
N ASP A 173 -13.89 -0.83 -9.89
CA ASP A 173 -13.47 -1.21 -8.54
C ASP A 173 -11.92 -1.32 -8.46
N ALA A 174 -11.27 -1.91 -9.46
CA ALA A 174 -9.81 -2.01 -9.54
C ALA A 174 -9.14 -0.62 -9.67
N ILE A 175 -9.69 0.25 -10.51
CA ILE A 175 -9.22 1.63 -10.67
C ILE A 175 -9.30 2.38 -9.33
N PHE A 176 -10.42 2.28 -8.62
CA PHE A 176 -10.60 2.93 -7.31
C PHE A 176 -9.60 2.39 -6.27
N GLY A 177 -9.46 1.07 -6.15
CA GLY A 177 -8.56 0.45 -5.17
C GLY A 177 -7.09 0.77 -5.45
N VAL A 178 -6.63 0.65 -6.71
CA VAL A 178 -5.26 0.99 -7.12
C VAL A 178 -5.00 2.49 -6.97
N SER A 179 -5.96 3.35 -7.34
CA SER A 179 -5.86 4.80 -7.14
C SER A 179 -5.77 5.16 -5.65
N GLY A 180 -6.47 4.42 -4.79
CA GLY A 180 -6.35 4.52 -3.34
C GLY A 180 -4.94 4.23 -2.85
N MET A 181 -4.29 3.18 -3.38
CA MET A 181 -2.88 2.90 -3.06
C MET A 181 -1.96 4.05 -3.49
N MET A 182 -2.17 4.59 -4.70
CA MET A 182 -1.38 5.72 -5.22
C MET A 182 -1.53 6.98 -4.37
N ARG A 183 -2.74 7.29 -3.92
CA ARG A 183 -3.03 8.45 -3.06
C ARG A 183 -2.27 8.42 -1.74
N PHE A 184 -2.05 7.23 -1.18
CA PHE A 184 -1.36 7.04 0.10
C PHE A 184 0.13 6.66 -0.07
N ALA A 185 0.57 6.34 -1.29
CA ALA A 185 1.97 6.05 -1.57
C ALA A 185 2.85 7.29 -1.41
N ASP A 186 4.09 7.06 -1.02
CA ASP A 186 5.12 8.09 -0.97
C ASP A 186 5.99 8.00 -2.22
N PHE A 187 5.54 8.70 -3.29
CA PHE A 187 6.26 8.68 -4.58
C PHE A 187 7.61 9.39 -4.53
N ASP A 188 7.82 10.30 -3.57
CA ASP A 188 9.07 11.06 -3.48
C ASP A 188 10.22 10.16 -3.04
N ASN A 189 9.95 9.16 -2.19
CA ASN A 189 10.95 8.16 -1.78
C ASN A 189 11.22 7.08 -2.85
N LEU A 190 10.31 6.83 -3.78
CA LEU A 190 10.54 5.89 -4.88
C LEU A 190 11.47 6.45 -5.98
N ARG A 191 11.57 7.78 -6.09
CA ARG A 191 12.50 8.44 -7.02
C ARG A 191 13.94 8.47 -6.52
N THR A 192 14.16 8.37 -5.22
CA THR A 192 15.50 8.43 -4.60
C THR A 192 16.14 7.07 -4.36
N ALA A 193 15.39 5.97 -4.49
CA ALA A 193 15.91 4.61 -4.48
C ALA A 193 16.45 4.23 -5.87
N GLY A 194 17.39 5.01 -6.38
CA GLY A 194 18.28 4.58 -7.48
C GLY A 194 19.18 3.45 -6.97
N PRO A 195 19.65 2.57 -7.86
CA PRO A 195 20.52 1.46 -7.47
C PRO A 195 21.80 2.02 -6.84
N GLN A 196 22.06 1.67 -5.57
CA GLN A 196 23.38 1.69 -4.97
C GLN A 196 24.16 0.47 -5.43
#